data_365f2594c82f8add30f3af2a8d01c29a
#
_entry.id   365f2594c82f8add30f3af2a8d01c29a
#
_cell.length_a   1.000
_cell.length_b   1.000
_cell.length_c   1.000
_cell.angle_alpha   90.00
_cell.angle_beta   90.00
_cell.angle_gamma   90.00
#
_symmetry.space_group_name_H-M   'P 1'
#
loop_
_entity.id
_entity.type
_entity.pdbx_description
1 polymer ?
#
loop_
_entity_poly.entity_id
_entity_poly.type
_entity_poly.pdbx_seq_one_letter_code
_entity_poly.pdbx_strand_id
1 'polypeptide(L)'
;WWYGSLTMAVTPEDEVEVEEAYVQTTALPHGLGVKAGRFFSGLGYLNGQHAHVWDCIDAPLAYGALLDGRLGQDGVQFKWLAPTDQYLQFGAEVGRGAAQDNGAGNAVLFAKLGGDVGDSHSWQVGASHLWQRGLATDEEEAPWDGRQRTWAIDGVWKWAPMGNAKVTNFKLQGEYFRGDRGEPGDASGWYLQGVYQFAPGWKVGLRQEQPKRSSVMLDWALSEFSRWRIQFNHDRSRPDASDRQFYLQYQMNLGAHGAHGF
;
A
#
# COMPACT_ATOMS: atom_id res chain seq x y z
N TRP A 1 -24.22 -11.26 -4.27
CA TRP A 1 -24.18 -9.97 -4.71
C TRP A 1 -23.58 -8.89 -3.80
N TRP A 2 -23.41 -9.20 -2.51
CA TRP A 2 -22.68 -8.38 -1.57
C TRP A 2 -21.67 -9.25 -0.84
N TYR A 3 -20.50 -8.71 -0.61
CA TYR A 3 -19.45 -9.25 0.24
C TYR A 3 -19.20 -8.27 1.37
N GLY A 4 -19.07 -8.74 2.60
CA GLY A 4 -18.70 -7.94 3.76
C GLY A 4 -17.37 -8.42 4.32
N SER A 5 -16.55 -7.52 4.82
CA SER A 5 -15.30 -7.82 5.51
C SER A 5 -15.22 -7.03 6.80
N LEU A 6 -14.75 -7.69 7.85
CA LEU A 6 -14.36 -7.08 9.12
C LEU A 6 -12.97 -7.57 9.47
N THR A 7 -12.01 -6.65 9.56
CA THR A 7 -10.64 -6.91 9.99
C THR A 7 -10.35 -6.10 11.23
N MET A 8 -9.91 -6.78 12.27
CA MET A 8 -9.51 -6.17 13.54
C MET A 8 -8.05 -6.49 13.81
N ALA A 9 -7.31 -5.55 14.34
CA ALA A 9 -5.96 -5.71 14.83
C ALA A 9 -5.93 -5.52 16.35
N VAL A 10 -5.04 -6.24 17.01
CA VAL A 10 -4.65 -5.95 18.39
C VAL A 10 -3.33 -5.22 18.33
N THR A 11 -3.29 -4.01 18.86
CA THR A 11 -2.09 -3.18 18.87
C THR A 11 -1.10 -3.63 19.94
N PRO A 12 0.17 -3.20 19.88
CA PRO A 12 1.15 -3.47 20.94
C PRO A 12 0.75 -2.91 22.30
N GLU A 13 -0.18 -1.96 22.34
CA GLU A 13 -0.76 -1.33 23.54
C GLU A 13 -1.96 -2.11 24.10
N ASP A 14 -2.22 -3.34 23.61
CA ASP A 14 -3.36 -4.18 23.95
C ASP A 14 -4.74 -3.57 23.59
N GLU A 15 -4.77 -2.64 22.65
CA GLU A 15 -6.02 -2.07 22.13
C GLU A 15 -6.51 -2.82 20.89
N VAL A 16 -7.84 -2.92 20.75
CA VAL A 16 -8.46 -3.51 19.56
C VAL A 16 -8.89 -2.42 18.60
N GLU A 17 -8.27 -2.40 17.44
CA GLU A 17 -8.59 -1.47 16.36
C GLU A 17 -9.32 -2.17 15.21
N VAL A 18 -10.31 -1.48 14.63
CA VAL A 18 -10.95 -1.93 13.38
C VAL A 18 -10.17 -1.36 12.20
N GLU A 19 -9.36 -2.19 11.55
CA GLU A 19 -8.62 -1.79 10.35
C GLU A 19 -9.54 -1.63 9.15
N GLU A 20 -10.44 -2.60 8.91
CA GLU A 20 -11.43 -2.55 7.85
C GLU A 20 -12.78 -3.07 8.32
N ALA A 21 -13.85 -2.40 7.92
CA ALA A 21 -15.24 -2.80 8.12
C ALA A 21 -16.07 -2.26 6.95
N TYR A 22 -16.27 -3.06 5.92
CA TYR A 22 -16.94 -2.62 4.71
C TYR A 22 -17.85 -3.68 4.10
N VAL A 23 -18.75 -3.19 3.25
CA VAL A 23 -19.51 -4.02 2.31
C VAL A 23 -19.17 -3.59 0.88
N GLN A 24 -19.12 -4.55 -0.03
CA GLN A 24 -18.88 -4.29 -1.45
C GLN A 24 -19.76 -5.13 -2.34
N THR A 25 -20.08 -4.62 -3.51
CA THR A 25 -20.80 -5.35 -4.55
C THR A 25 -19.89 -6.35 -5.24
N THR A 26 -20.42 -7.52 -5.60
CA THR A 26 -19.66 -8.58 -6.29
C THR A 26 -20.10 -8.82 -7.73
N ALA A 27 -21.24 -8.29 -8.14
CA ALA A 27 -21.85 -8.62 -9.43
C ALA A 27 -22.66 -7.45 -10.03
N LEU A 28 -22.09 -6.25 -10.02
CA LEU A 28 -22.67 -5.15 -10.80
C LEU A 28 -22.33 -5.32 -12.28
N PRO A 29 -23.25 -4.96 -13.20
CA PRO A 29 -22.99 -5.07 -14.64
C PRO A 29 -21.91 -4.08 -15.08
N HIS A 30 -21.36 -4.34 -16.28
CA HIS A 30 -20.41 -3.45 -16.97
C HIS A 30 -19.09 -3.17 -16.23
N GLY A 31 -18.63 -4.09 -15.38
CA GLY A 31 -17.37 -3.93 -14.64
C GLY A 31 -17.44 -2.91 -13.48
N LEU A 32 -18.63 -2.51 -13.07
CA LEU A 32 -18.81 -1.58 -11.95
C LEU A 32 -18.68 -2.31 -10.61
N GLY A 33 -18.09 -1.62 -9.64
CA GLY A 33 -18.00 -2.05 -8.25
C GLY A 33 -18.19 -0.88 -7.30
N VAL A 34 -18.87 -1.12 -6.19
CA VAL A 34 -19.08 -0.15 -5.11
C VAL A 34 -18.67 -0.80 -3.81
N LYS A 35 -17.87 -0.10 -3.02
CA LYS A 35 -17.48 -0.47 -1.65
C LYS A 35 -17.86 0.68 -0.72
N ALA A 36 -18.41 0.38 0.45
CA ALA A 36 -18.78 1.38 1.45
C ALA A 36 -18.45 0.89 2.85
N GLY A 37 -17.94 1.78 3.69
CA GLY A 37 -17.51 1.51 5.05
C GLY A 37 -16.08 2.00 5.30
N ARG A 38 -15.37 1.32 6.21
CA ARG A 38 -13.95 1.56 6.50
C ARG A 38 -13.10 0.63 5.65
N PHE A 39 -12.19 1.18 4.86
CA PHE A 39 -11.32 0.41 3.97
C PHE A 39 -10.02 1.15 3.68
N PHE A 40 -8.97 0.41 3.28
CA PHE A 40 -7.75 1.04 2.77
C PHE A 40 -7.96 1.52 1.34
N SER A 41 -7.53 2.77 1.11
CA SER A 41 -7.63 3.42 -0.21
C SER A 41 -6.90 2.64 -1.29
N GLY A 42 -7.44 2.66 -2.51
CA GLY A 42 -6.80 2.13 -3.71
C GLY A 42 -5.68 3.00 -4.28
N LEU A 43 -5.31 4.08 -3.59
CA LEU A 43 -4.17 4.94 -3.91
C LEU A 43 -2.88 4.12 -3.90
N GLY A 44 -2.07 4.25 -4.95
CA GLY A 44 -0.82 3.53 -5.08
C GLY A 44 -0.99 2.02 -5.21
N TYR A 45 0.11 1.28 -5.09
CA TYR A 45 0.12 -0.19 -5.15
C TYR A 45 0.05 -0.83 -3.75
N LEU A 46 0.85 -0.33 -2.80
CA LEU A 46 1.03 -0.99 -1.50
C LEU A 46 -0.09 -0.63 -0.50
N ASN A 47 -0.69 0.57 -0.62
CA ASN A 47 -1.67 1.07 0.37
C ASN A 47 -2.89 0.16 0.54
N GLY A 48 -3.41 -0.39 -0.55
CA GLY A 48 -4.55 -1.30 -0.52
C GLY A 48 -4.25 -2.72 -0.01
N GLN A 49 -2.99 -3.03 0.31
CA GLN A 49 -2.56 -4.35 0.77
C GLN A 49 -2.36 -4.36 2.28
N HIS A 50 -2.83 -5.39 2.96
CA HIS A 50 -2.56 -5.55 4.39
C HIS A 50 -1.07 -5.72 4.68
N ALA A 51 -0.59 -5.18 5.81
CA ALA A 51 0.82 -5.20 6.18
C ALA A 51 1.43 -6.62 6.26
N HIS A 52 0.61 -7.61 6.60
CA HIS A 52 1.06 -9.01 6.66
C HIS A 52 1.44 -9.61 5.29
N VAL A 53 0.99 -9.02 4.17
CA VAL A 53 1.38 -9.46 2.81
C VAL A 53 2.54 -8.67 2.22
N TRP A 54 2.96 -7.61 2.88
CA TRP A 54 4.14 -6.85 2.44
C TRP A 54 5.39 -7.72 2.48
N ASP A 55 6.34 -7.44 1.59
CA ASP A 55 7.62 -8.13 1.61
C ASP A 55 8.55 -7.60 2.70
N CYS A 56 8.60 -6.28 2.90
CA CYS A 56 9.31 -5.66 4.02
C CYS A 56 8.41 -5.59 5.26
N ILE A 57 9.03 -5.62 6.45
CA ILE A 57 8.32 -5.60 7.74
C ILE A 57 7.66 -4.24 8.00
N ASP A 58 8.30 -3.18 7.54
CA ASP A 58 7.90 -1.80 7.76
C ASP A 58 7.39 -1.12 6.48
N ALA A 59 6.56 -0.10 6.65
CA ALA A 59 6.11 0.76 5.57
C ALA A 59 7.27 1.57 4.96
N PRO A 60 7.19 1.92 3.66
CA PRO A 60 8.11 2.89 3.07
C PRO A 60 8.03 4.25 3.77
N LEU A 61 9.17 4.97 3.86
CA LEU A 61 9.24 6.30 4.49
C LEU A 61 8.26 7.30 3.89
N ALA A 62 8.02 7.25 2.58
CA ALA A 62 7.07 8.12 1.89
C ALA A 62 5.64 7.96 2.42
N TYR A 63 5.27 6.77 2.89
CA TYR A 63 3.96 6.50 3.50
C TYR A 63 3.79 7.24 4.83
N GLY A 64 4.81 7.19 5.71
CA GLY A 64 4.78 7.97 6.96
C GLY A 64 4.74 9.48 6.71
N ALA A 65 5.51 9.95 5.73
CA ALA A 65 5.63 11.39 5.46
C ALA A 65 4.38 12.01 4.79
N LEU A 66 3.64 11.25 3.97
CA LEU A 66 2.58 11.80 3.09
C LEU A 66 1.20 11.19 3.31
N LEU A 67 1.10 10.02 3.95
CA LEU A 67 -0.14 9.28 4.13
C LEU A 67 -0.42 8.93 5.60
N ASP A 68 0.37 9.46 6.53
CA ASP A 68 0.32 9.12 7.96
C ASP A 68 0.40 7.60 8.21
N GLY A 69 1.37 6.97 7.52
CA GLY A 69 1.61 5.54 7.56
C GLY A 69 0.78 4.73 6.56
N ARG A 70 -0.52 4.95 6.49
CA ARG A 70 -1.42 4.24 5.57
C ARG A 70 -2.75 4.96 5.42
N LEU A 71 -3.15 5.22 4.19
CA LEU A 71 -4.39 5.94 3.93
C LEU A 71 -5.61 5.02 4.10
N GLY A 72 -6.34 5.19 5.20
CA GLY A 72 -7.67 4.63 5.42
C GLY A 72 -8.78 5.60 4.97
N GLN A 73 -9.92 5.05 4.61
CA GLN A 73 -11.13 5.79 4.25
C GLN A 73 -12.32 5.25 5.04
N ASP A 74 -13.05 6.15 5.72
CA ASP A 74 -14.41 5.90 6.16
C ASP A 74 -15.36 6.55 5.13
N GLY A 75 -15.82 5.77 4.15
CA GLY A 75 -16.49 6.37 3.00
C GLY A 75 -17.01 5.42 1.95
N VAL A 76 -17.00 5.87 0.71
CA VAL A 76 -17.46 5.12 -0.45
C VAL A 76 -16.40 5.13 -1.54
N GLN A 77 -16.19 3.97 -2.16
CA GLN A 77 -15.32 3.77 -3.31
C GLN A 77 -16.14 3.25 -4.48
N PHE A 78 -15.95 3.86 -5.64
CA PHE A 78 -16.46 3.39 -6.93
C PHE A 78 -15.29 2.89 -7.76
N LYS A 79 -15.43 1.73 -8.38
CA LYS A 79 -14.49 1.17 -9.33
C LYS A 79 -15.18 0.86 -10.64
N TRP A 80 -14.47 1.04 -11.73
CA TRP A 80 -14.88 0.59 -13.05
C TRP A 80 -13.73 -0.13 -13.74
N LEU A 81 -13.97 -1.40 -14.02
CA LEU A 81 -13.08 -2.21 -14.85
C LEU A 81 -13.54 -2.08 -16.30
N ALA A 82 -12.73 -1.44 -17.13
CA ALA A 82 -13.04 -1.21 -18.52
C ALA A 82 -13.08 -2.56 -19.28
N PRO A 83 -14.00 -2.72 -20.25
CA PRO A 83 -14.11 -3.94 -21.06
C PRO A 83 -13.05 -3.96 -22.17
N THR A 84 -11.78 -4.00 -21.80
CA THR A 84 -10.61 -4.01 -22.68
C THR A 84 -9.83 -5.31 -22.53
N ASP A 85 -9.07 -5.71 -23.54
CA ASP A 85 -8.21 -6.90 -23.48
C ASP A 85 -7.13 -6.79 -22.40
N GLN A 86 -6.67 -5.59 -22.13
CA GLN A 86 -5.75 -5.31 -21.04
C GLN A 86 -6.53 -4.89 -19.80
N TYR A 87 -5.99 -5.22 -18.64
CA TYR A 87 -6.53 -4.72 -17.37
C TYR A 87 -6.47 -3.20 -17.33
N LEU A 88 -7.61 -2.55 -17.31
CA LEU A 88 -7.74 -1.10 -17.17
C LEU A 88 -8.83 -0.79 -16.16
N GLN A 89 -8.45 -0.25 -15.01
CA GLN A 89 -9.35 0.08 -13.92
C GLN A 89 -9.26 1.56 -13.57
N PHE A 90 -10.41 2.18 -13.36
CA PHE A 90 -10.54 3.51 -12.77
C PHE A 90 -11.25 3.40 -11.43
N GLY A 91 -10.89 4.27 -10.50
CA GLY A 91 -11.53 4.34 -9.21
C GLY A 91 -11.66 5.76 -8.71
N ALA A 92 -12.72 5.99 -7.94
CA ALA A 92 -12.98 7.25 -7.23
C ALA A 92 -13.42 6.92 -5.81
N GLU A 93 -12.91 7.68 -4.84
CA GLU A 93 -13.22 7.53 -3.43
C GLU A 93 -13.58 8.88 -2.83
N VAL A 94 -14.53 8.85 -1.91
CA VAL A 94 -14.85 9.99 -1.05
C VAL A 94 -15.02 9.43 0.35
N GLY A 95 -14.33 10.03 1.31
CA GLY A 95 -14.34 9.57 2.68
C GLY A 95 -14.07 10.69 3.68
N ARG A 96 -14.23 10.35 4.94
CA ARG A 96 -14.06 11.27 6.06
C ARG A 96 -12.58 11.63 6.26
N GLY A 97 -11.68 10.68 6.05
CA GLY A 97 -10.25 10.88 6.26
C GLY A 97 -9.92 11.29 7.70
N ALA A 98 -8.90 12.12 7.85
CA ALA A 98 -8.49 12.70 9.13
C ALA A 98 -9.34 13.90 9.55
N ALA A 99 -10.32 14.34 8.76
CA ALA A 99 -11.19 15.48 9.12
C ALA A 99 -12.00 15.15 10.37
N GLN A 100 -11.82 15.94 11.43
CA GLN A 100 -12.56 15.78 12.68
C GLN A 100 -13.98 16.34 12.57
N ASP A 101 -14.23 17.22 11.61
CA ASP A 101 -15.52 17.85 11.39
C ASP A 101 -16.43 16.99 10.48
N ASN A 102 -17.74 17.26 10.56
CA ASN A 102 -18.73 16.58 9.73
C ASN A 102 -18.54 16.92 8.25
N GLY A 103 -18.11 15.94 7.45
CA GLY A 103 -17.97 16.12 6.01
C GLY A 103 -16.98 15.17 5.35
N ALA A 104 -16.83 15.31 4.03
CA ALA A 104 -15.80 14.60 3.27
C ALA A 104 -14.46 15.30 3.45
N GLY A 105 -13.54 14.65 4.15
CA GLY A 105 -12.17 15.13 4.36
C GLY A 105 -11.19 14.69 3.27
N ASN A 106 -11.46 13.55 2.63
CA ASN A 106 -10.60 12.96 1.59
C ASN A 106 -11.40 12.66 0.33
N ALA A 107 -10.76 12.88 -0.81
CA ALA A 107 -11.18 12.36 -2.11
C ALA A 107 -9.96 11.77 -2.83
N VAL A 108 -10.13 10.62 -3.49
CA VAL A 108 -9.08 9.96 -4.27
C VAL A 108 -9.61 9.64 -5.64
N LEU A 109 -8.80 9.89 -6.66
CA LEU A 109 -8.98 9.33 -7.99
C LEU A 109 -7.77 8.47 -8.33
N PHE A 110 -7.98 7.33 -8.95
CA PHE A 110 -6.91 6.47 -9.42
C PHE A 110 -7.24 5.77 -10.72
N ALA A 111 -6.20 5.46 -11.48
CA ALA A 111 -6.27 4.62 -12.67
C ALA A 111 -5.15 3.59 -12.61
N LYS A 112 -5.43 2.36 -13.00
CA LYS A 112 -4.47 1.24 -13.05
C LYS A 112 -4.56 0.57 -14.40
N LEU A 113 -3.41 0.36 -15.01
CA LEU A 113 -3.25 -0.36 -16.27
C LEU A 113 -2.31 -1.53 -16.04
N GLY A 114 -2.65 -2.71 -16.53
CA GLY A 114 -1.82 -3.89 -16.37
C GLY A 114 -2.02 -4.91 -17.47
N GLY A 115 -1.15 -5.90 -17.49
CA GLY A 115 -1.22 -6.96 -18.49
C GLY A 115 -0.10 -7.97 -18.31
N ASP A 116 -0.09 -8.95 -19.21
CA ASP A 116 0.92 -9.99 -19.25
C ASP A 116 1.79 -9.84 -20.49
N VAL A 117 3.04 -10.31 -20.42
CA VAL A 117 3.96 -10.41 -21.54
C VAL A 117 4.46 -11.86 -21.61
N GLY A 118 3.92 -12.59 -22.55
CA GLY A 118 4.09 -14.05 -22.62
C GLY A 118 3.57 -14.74 -21.34
N ASP A 119 4.04 -15.95 -21.11
CA ASP A 119 3.56 -16.77 -19.98
C ASP A 119 4.31 -16.54 -18.67
N SER A 120 5.32 -15.65 -18.68
CA SER A 120 6.25 -15.52 -17.56
C SER A 120 6.26 -14.15 -16.89
N HIS A 121 5.65 -13.14 -17.49
CA HIS A 121 5.72 -11.78 -16.98
C HIS A 121 4.32 -11.18 -16.82
N SER A 122 4.10 -10.52 -15.70
CA SER A 122 2.93 -9.66 -15.49
C SER A 122 3.35 -8.31 -14.94
N TRP A 123 2.61 -7.27 -15.27
CA TRP A 123 2.92 -5.91 -14.85
C TRP A 123 1.64 -5.12 -14.57
N GLN A 124 1.77 -4.14 -13.71
CA GLN A 124 0.74 -3.12 -13.48
C GLN A 124 1.45 -1.79 -13.23
N VAL A 125 0.87 -0.72 -13.75
CA VAL A 125 1.23 0.66 -13.43
C VAL A 125 -0.02 1.40 -13.00
N GLY A 126 0.16 2.38 -12.12
CA GLY A 126 -0.95 3.19 -11.60
C GLY A 126 -0.58 4.65 -11.49
N ALA A 127 -1.60 5.49 -11.53
CA ALA A 127 -1.51 6.89 -11.17
C ALA A 127 -2.69 7.25 -10.28
N SER A 128 -2.44 8.04 -9.24
CA SER A 128 -3.45 8.42 -8.27
C SER A 128 -3.31 9.89 -7.88
N HIS A 129 -4.42 10.50 -7.51
CA HIS A 129 -4.46 11.83 -6.94
C HIS A 129 -5.35 11.85 -5.70
N LEU A 130 -4.83 12.38 -4.62
CA LEU A 130 -5.47 12.49 -3.32
C LEU A 130 -5.64 13.98 -2.98
N TRP A 131 -6.84 14.35 -2.56
CA TRP A 131 -7.17 15.61 -1.90
C TRP A 131 -7.50 15.32 -0.44
N GLN A 132 -6.80 15.99 0.47
CA GLN A 132 -7.02 15.87 1.91
C GLN A 132 -7.33 17.24 2.52
N ARG A 133 -8.18 17.22 3.56
CA ARG A 133 -8.52 18.38 4.39
C ARG A 133 -8.55 17.97 5.86
N GLY A 134 -8.40 18.95 6.75
CA GLY A 134 -8.50 18.72 8.19
C GLY A 134 -7.33 17.92 8.78
N LEU A 135 -6.17 17.96 8.13
CA LEU A 135 -4.95 17.43 8.71
C LEU A 135 -4.57 18.25 9.94
N ALA A 136 -4.03 17.58 10.97
CA ALA A 136 -3.58 18.26 12.17
C ALA A 136 -2.51 19.31 11.81
N THR A 137 -2.67 20.51 12.34
CA THR A 137 -1.72 21.61 12.22
C THR A 137 -1.14 21.85 13.61
N ASP A 138 0.19 21.87 13.74
CA ASP A 138 0.82 22.37 14.94
C ASP A 138 0.65 23.89 14.96
N GLU A 139 -0.23 24.38 15.83
CA GLU A 139 -0.64 25.79 15.89
C GLU A 139 0.53 26.77 16.12
N GLU A 140 1.70 26.26 16.51
CA GLU A 140 2.84 27.10 16.86
C GLU A 140 3.78 27.42 15.67
N GLU A 141 3.74 26.72 14.54
CA GLU A 141 4.79 26.84 13.54
C GLU A 141 4.43 27.50 12.21
N ALA A 142 3.20 27.55 11.76
CA ALA A 142 2.78 28.37 10.61
C ALA A 142 1.27 28.22 10.33
N PRO A 143 0.61 29.21 9.71
CA PRO A 143 -0.80 29.12 9.34
C PRO A 143 -0.97 28.19 8.11
N TRP A 144 -0.90 26.89 8.33
CA TRP A 144 -1.28 25.91 7.32
C TRP A 144 -2.80 25.65 7.41
N ASP A 145 -3.47 25.64 6.27
CA ASP A 145 -4.93 25.47 6.22
C ASP A 145 -5.41 24.02 6.34
N GLY A 146 -4.49 23.08 6.67
CA GLY A 146 -4.80 21.68 6.83
C GLY A 146 -5.15 20.96 5.52
N ARG A 147 -4.78 21.51 4.36
CA ARG A 147 -5.03 20.93 3.06
C ARG A 147 -3.77 20.37 2.44
N GLN A 148 -3.90 19.19 1.84
CA GLN A 148 -2.81 18.56 1.08
C GLN A 148 -3.36 17.97 -0.22
N ARG A 149 -2.59 18.09 -1.28
CA ARG A 149 -2.81 17.39 -2.55
C ARG A 149 -1.62 16.48 -2.79
N THR A 150 -1.88 15.19 -2.98
CA THR A 150 -0.80 14.21 -3.20
C THR A 150 -1.01 13.50 -4.52
N TRP A 151 0.00 13.55 -5.39
CA TRP A 151 0.12 12.72 -6.58
C TRP A 151 0.92 11.47 -6.25
N ALA A 152 0.50 10.34 -6.77
CA ALA A 152 1.24 9.09 -6.69
C ALA A 152 1.32 8.44 -8.07
N ILE A 153 2.49 7.88 -8.37
CA ILE A 153 2.70 6.98 -9.51
C ILE A 153 3.26 5.70 -8.93
N ASP A 154 2.72 4.57 -9.33
CA ASP A 154 3.11 3.27 -8.85
C ASP A 154 3.37 2.29 -10.00
N GLY A 155 4.14 1.26 -9.71
CA GLY A 155 4.38 0.19 -10.66
C GLY A 155 4.84 -1.08 -9.98
N VAL A 156 4.41 -2.21 -10.54
CA VAL A 156 4.87 -3.54 -10.18
C VAL A 156 5.09 -4.38 -11.42
N TRP A 157 6.19 -5.09 -11.44
CA TRP A 157 6.48 -6.10 -12.43
C TRP A 157 6.84 -7.42 -11.73
N LYS A 158 6.24 -8.50 -12.20
CA LYS A 158 6.45 -9.84 -11.68
C LYS A 158 6.94 -10.77 -12.79
N TRP A 159 7.90 -11.59 -12.45
CA TRP A 159 8.40 -12.64 -13.30
C TRP A 159 8.31 -13.98 -12.59
N ALA A 160 7.77 -14.98 -13.29
CA ALA A 160 7.76 -16.37 -12.84
C ALA A 160 7.88 -17.28 -14.07
N PRO A 161 8.83 -18.21 -14.13
CA PRO A 161 9.01 -19.07 -15.30
C PRO A 161 7.72 -19.80 -15.65
N MET A 162 7.21 -19.61 -16.87
CA MET A 162 5.97 -20.23 -17.37
C MET A 162 4.78 -20.04 -16.42
N GLY A 163 4.69 -18.87 -15.74
CA GLY A 163 3.65 -18.57 -14.76
C GLY A 163 3.79 -19.32 -13.42
N ASN A 164 4.81 -20.12 -13.22
CA ASN A 164 5.00 -20.90 -12.00
C ASN A 164 5.90 -20.19 -10.98
N ALA A 165 5.30 -19.49 -10.04
CA ALA A 165 5.99 -18.75 -8.99
C ALA A 165 6.43 -19.62 -7.78
N LYS A 166 6.17 -20.94 -7.79
CA LYS A 166 6.41 -21.80 -6.60
C LYS A 166 7.88 -22.04 -6.30
N VAL A 167 8.71 -22.14 -7.31
CA VAL A 167 10.14 -22.46 -7.15
C VAL A 167 10.98 -21.21 -7.16
N THR A 168 10.86 -20.42 -8.22
CA THR A 168 11.60 -19.17 -8.37
C THR A 168 10.69 -18.10 -8.96
N ASN A 169 10.85 -16.90 -8.50
CA ASN A 169 10.15 -15.73 -9.05
C ASN A 169 10.89 -14.45 -8.67
N PHE A 170 10.59 -13.38 -9.37
CA PHE A 170 11.09 -12.06 -9.06
C PHE A 170 9.95 -11.05 -9.11
N LYS A 171 9.92 -10.13 -8.15
CA LYS A 171 9.01 -8.98 -8.10
C LYS A 171 9.82 -7.71 -7.97
N LEU A 172 9.57 -6.75 -8.85
CA LEU A 172 10.05 -5.38 -8.77
C LEU A 172 8.84 -4.48 -8.58
N GLN A 173 8.85 -3.64 -7.55
CA GLN A 173 7.80 -2.68 -7.28
C GLN A 173 8.38 -1.35 -6.81
N GLY A 174 7.66 -0.27 -7.09
CA GLY A 174 8.04 1.04 -6.61
C GLY A 174 6.90 2.04 -6.72
N GLU A 175 6.99 3.08 -5.93
CA GLU A 175 6.05 4.19 -5.91
C GLU A 175 6.78 5.50 -5.71
N TYR A 176 6.29 6.54 -6.33
CA TYR A 176 6.72 7.93 -6.17
C TYR A 176 5.53 8.77 -5.74
N PHE A 177 5.71 9.56 -4.71
CA PHE A 177 4.72 10.48 -4.17
C PHE A 177 5.23 11.93 -4.21
N ARG A 178 4.32 12.85 -4.51
CA ARG A 178 4.55 14.28 -4.37
C ARG A 178 3.32 14.92 -3.73
N GLY A 179 3.52 15.47 -2.52
CA GLY A 179 2.51 16.21 -1.77
C GLY A 179 2.76 17.70 -1.85
N ASP A 180 1.75 18.45 -2.23
CA ASP A 180 1.68 19.90 -2.16
C ASP A 180 0.86 20.28 -0.93
N ARG A 181 1.48 20.97 0.01
CA ARG A 181 0.90 21.43 1.28
C ARG A 181 0.73 22.95 1.35
N GLY A 182 1.09 23.67 0.27
CA GLY A 182 1.21 25.11 0.30
C GLY A 182 2.43 25.54 1.13
N GLU A 183 2.26 26.31 2.19
CA GLU A 183 3.28 26.47 3.22
C GLU A 183 3.00 25.50 4.36
N PRO A 184 3.93 24.64 4.78
CA PRO A 184 5.39 24.71 4.79
C PRO A 184 6.13 24.18 3.54
N GLY A 185 5.46 23.86 2.45
CA GLY A 185 6.11 23.50 1.19
C GLY A 185 5.87 22.06 0.74
N ASP A 186 6.35 21.75 -0.46
CA ASP A 186 6.19 20.44 -1.09
C ASP A 186 7.01 19.37 -0.37
N ALA A 187 6.42 18.19 -0.24
CA ALA A 187 7.11 16.99 0.20
C ALA A 187 7.09 15.95 -0.93
N SER A 188 8.17 15.20 -1.07
CA SER A 188 8.21 14.08 -2.01
C SER A 188 8.96 12.89 -1.41
N GLY A 189 8.61 11.71 -1.86
CA GLY A 189 9.30 10.50 -1.46
C GLY A 189 9.05 9.39 -2.47
N TRP A 190 9.97 8.44 -2.52
CA TRP A 190 9.81 7.25 -3.35
C TRP A 190 10.46 6.05 -2.69
N TYR A 191 10.03 4.88 -3.11
CA TYR A 191 10.77 3.65 -2.86
C TYR A 191 10.81 2.80 -4.14
N LEU A 192 11.87 1.99 -4.24
CA LEU A 192 12.01 0.91 -5.21
C LEU A 192 12.45 -0.34 -4.47
N GLN A 193 11.73 -1.45 -4.70
CA GLN A 193 11.94 -2.71 -4.01
C GLN A 193 12.00 -3.85 -5.01
N GLY A 194 13.05 -4.67 -4.91
CA GLY A 194 13.19 -5.92 -5.63
C GLY A 194 13.18 -7.11 -4.68
N VAL A 195 12.41 -8.15 -4.98
CA VAL A 195 12.34 -9.38 -4.19
C VAL A 195 12.51 -10.57 -5.09
N TYR A 196 13.47 -11.42 -4.77
CA TYR A 196 13.79 -12.64 -5.51
C TYR A 196 13.58 -13.88 -4.65
N GLN A 197 12.71 -14.77 -5.11
CA GLN A 197 12.61 -16.12 -4.57
C GLN A 197 13.62 -17.02 -5.28
N PHE A 198 14.66 -17.44 -4.57
CA PHE A 198 15.75 -18.25 -5.14
C PHE A 198 15.57 -19.76 -4.90
N ALA A 199 14.69 -20.11 -3.95
CA ALA A 199 14.31 -21.50 -3.67
C ALA A 199 12.89 -21.52 -3.07
N PRO A 200 12.18 -22.67 -3.09
CA PRO A 200 10.88 -22.76 -2.45
C PRO A 200 10.91 -22.30 -1.00
N GLY A 201 10.07 -21.31 -0.68
CA GLY A 201 9.99 -20.71 0.65
C GLY A 201 11.09 -19.72 1.02
N TRP A 202 12.13 -19.52 0.19
CA TRP A 202 13.21 -18.59 0.50
C TRP A 202 13.22 -17.40 -0.44
N LYS A 203 13.17 -16.20 0.14
CA LYS A 203 13.21 -14.93 -0.59
C LYS A 203 14.27 -14.00 -0.01
N VAL A 204 14.92 -13.25 -0.87
CA VAL A 204 15.76 -12.11 -0.52
C VAL A 204 15.19 -10.85 -1.15
N GLY A 205 15.20 -9.74 -0.42
CA GLY A 205 14.69 -8.45 -0.91
C GLY A 205 15.64 -7.32 -0.60
N LEU A 206 15.62 -6.33 -1.49
CA LEU A 206 16.32 -5.07 -1.34
C LEU A 206 15.31 -3.95 -1.55
N ARG A 207 15.34 -2.92 -0.70
CA ARG A 207 14.54 -1.69 -0.85
C ARG A 207 15.42 -0.48 -0.68
N GLN A 208 15.31 0.46 -1.62
CA GLN A 208 15.93 1.77 -1.57
C GLN A 208 14.84 2.83 -1.52
N GLU A 209 15.02 3.85 -0.69
CA GLU A 209 14.01 4.86 -0.43
C GLU A 209 14.61 6.28 -0.38
N GLN A 210 13.74 7.26 -0.62
CA GLN A 210 13.99 8.67 -0.36
C GLN A 210 12.96 9.19 0.67
N PRO A 211 13.40 9.90 1.73
CA PRO A 211 14.80 10.23 2.04
C PRO A 211 15.62 8.96 2.38
N LYS A 212 16.91 9.03 2.32
CA LYS A 212 17.94 7.98 2.21
C LYS A 212 17.82 6.83 3.23
N ARG A 213 17.01 5.81 2.92
CA ARG A 213 16.98 4.54 3.63
C ARG A 213 17.23 3.38 2.67
N SER A 214 18.06 2.43 3.08
CA SER A 214 18.32 1.18 2.36
C SER A 214 17.95 0.03 3.28
N SER A 215 17.24 -0.96 2.75
CA SER A 215 16.82 -2.14 3.50
C SER A 215 17.21 -3.41 2.77
N VAL A 216 17.59 -4.42 3.53
CA VAL A 216 17.78 -5.78 3.04
C VAL A 216 16.93 -6.71 3.89
N MET A 217 16.25 -7.67 3.26
CA MET A 217 15.45 -8.66 3.98
C MET A 217 15.73 -10.07 3.48
N LEU A 218 15.56 -11.02 4.39
CA LEU A 218 15.53 -12.46 4.12
C LEU A 218 14.21 -13.01 4.71
N ASP A 219 13.43 -13.69 3.89
CA ASP A 219 12.16 -14.30 4.28
C ASP A 219 12.26 -15.81 4.08
N TRP A 220 11.86 -16.57 5.09
CA TRP A 220 11.80 -18.01 5.07
C TRP A 220 10.40 -18.50 5.46
N ALA A 221 9.64 -18.92 4.47
CA ALA A 221 8.32 -19.52 4.64
C ALA A 221 8.48 -21.03 4.89
N LEU A 222 8.16 -21.45 6.12
CA LEU A 222 8.13 -22.86 6.52
C LEU A 222 6.94 -23.60 5.90
N SER A 223 5.82 -22.86 5.72
CA SER A 223 4.60 -23.33 5.10
C SER A 223 3.81 -22.13 4.56
N GLU A 224 2.64 -22.36 3.96
CA GLU A 224 1.71 -21.30 3.60
C GLU A 224 1.16 -20.54 4.82
N PHE A 225 1.24 -21.12 6.03
CA PHE A 225 0.71 -20.55 7.26
C PHE A 225 1.76 -19.92 8.16
N SER A 226 3.05 -20.09 7.89
CA SER A 226 4.09 -19.58 8.78
C SER A 226 5.37 -19.19 8.06
N ARG A 227 5.95 -18.07 8.48
CA ARG A 227 7.23 -17.58 7.97
C ARG A 227 8.03 -16.82 9.01
N TRP A 228 9.33 -16.87 8.84
CA TRP A 228 10.29 -16.00 9.51
C TRP A 228 10.79 -14.96 8.54
N ARG A 229 10.96 -13.73 9.02
CA ARG A 229 11.58 -12.65 8.26
C ARG A 229 12.59 -11.93 9.11
N ILE A 230 13.76 -11.68 8.53
CA ILE A 230 14.82 -10.84 9.09
C ILE A 230 14.94 -9.65 8.16
N GLN A 231 15.01 -8.45 8.72
CA GLN A 231 15.23 -7.23 7.96
C GLN A 231 16.25 -6.34 8.67
N PHE A 232 17.14 -5.75 7.89
CA PHE A 232 18.07 -4.72 8.34
C PHE A 232 17.84 -3.45 7.54
N ASN A 233 17.69 -2.33 8.25
CA ASN A 233 17.57 -1.00 7.67
C ASN A 233 18.79 -0.16 8.04
N HIS A 234 19.31 0.58 7.07
CA HIS A 234 20.24 1.66 7.28
C HIS A 234 19.56 2.97 6.86
N ASP A 235 19.12 3.71 7.86
CA ASP A 235 18.34 4.94 7.72
C ASP A 235 19.21 6.16 7.95
N ARG A 236 19.29 7.03 6.94
CA ARG A 236 19.96 8.34 6.94
C ARG A 236 18.98 9.44 6.51
N SER A 237 17.70 9.26 6.80
CA SER A 237 16.64 10.22 6.44
C SER A 237 16.71 11.48 7.28
N ARG A 238 17.19 11.39 8.52
CA ARG A 238 17.39 12.54 9.42
C ARG A 238 18.73 13.22 9.13
N PRO A 239 18.78 14.58 9.11
CA PRO A 239 20.02 15.31 9.08
C PRO A 239 20.91 14.91 10.30
N ASP A 240 22.19 14.74 10.08
CA ASP A 240 23.19 14.48 11.12
C ASP A 240 22.99 13.22 11.96
N ALA A 241 22.06 12.32 11.58
CA ALA A 241 21.82 11.07 12.24
C ALA A 241 21.84 9.89 11.26
N SER A 242 22.39 8.77 11.71
CA SER A 242 22.32 7.49 11.01
C SER A 242 21.77 6.45 11.96
N ASP A 243 20.69 5.82 11.57
CA ASP A 243 20.03 4.79 12.36
C ASP A 243 20.22 3.42 11.69
N ARG A 244 20.46 2.40 12.51
CA ARG A 244 20.59 1.01 12.09
C ARG A 244 19.56 0.21 12.83
N GLN A 245 18.59 -0.34 12.09
CA GLN A 245 17.46 -1.05 12.64
C GLN A 245 17.56 -2.52 12.25
N PHE A 246 17.36 -3.39 13.18
CA PHE A 246 17.27 -4.83 12.95
C PHE A 246 15.91 -5.33 13.40
N TYR A 247 15.23 -6.06 12.51
CA TYR A 247 13.93 -6.65 12.76
C TYR A 247 13.98 -8.16 12.61
N LEU A 248 13.35 -8.86 13.54
CA LEU A 248 13.05 -10.28 13.46
C LEU A 248 11.54 -10.43 13.61
N GLN A 249 10.88 -11.00 12.62
CA GLN A 249 9.45 -11.24 12.63
C GLN A 249 9.17 -12.72 12.44
N TYR A 250 8.30 -13.26 13.28
CA TYR A 250 7.60 -14.51 13.03
C TYR A 250 6.15 -14.18 12.72
N GLN A 251 5.66 -14.68 11.60
CA GLN A 251 4.26 -14.53 11.20
C GLN A 251 3.62 -15.90 11.11
N MET A 252 2.46 -16.04 11.75
CA MET A 252 1.60 -17.21 11.68
C MET A 252 0.21 -16.78 11.25
N ASN A 253 -0.35 -17.48 10.29
CA ASN A 253 -1.71 -17.27 9.80
C ASN A 253 -2.57 -18.46 10.21
N LEU A 254 -3.75 -18.19 10.77
CA LEU A 254 -4.72 -19.20 11.17
C LEU A 254 -6.01 -19.01 10.38
N GLY A 255 -6.55 -20.10 9.83
CA GLY A 255 -7.79 -20.09 9.06
C GLY A 255 -7.58 -20.11 7.54
N ALA A 256 -8.68 -20.04 6.80
CA ALA A 256 -8.65 -20.01 5.34
C ALA A 256 -8.08 -18.68 4.84
N HIS A 257 -6.99 -18.74 4.06
CA HIS A 257 -6.43 -17.57 3.38
C HIS A 257 -7.23 -17.25 2.13
N GLY A 258 -7.78 -16.02 2.06
CA GLY A 258 -8.28 -15.48 0.81
C GLY A 258 -7.13 -15.24 -0.19
N ALA A 259 -7.41 -15.36 -1.49
CA ALA A 259 -6.45 -14.97 -2.52
C ALA A 259 -6.17 -13.46 -2.41
N HIS A 260 -4.90 -13.09 -2.32
CA HIS A 260 -4.51 -11.68 -2.38
C HIS A 260 -4.56 -11.19 -3.82
N GLY A 261 -5.06 -9.96 -4.00
CA GLY A 261 -5.08 -9.30 -5.30
C GLY A 261 -3.68 -9.10 -5.91
N PHE A 262 -3.67 -8.78 -7.19
CA PHE A 262 -2.43 -8.53 -7.95
C PHE A 262 -1.63 -7.39 -7.35
#